data_3c18cb663493501ddc69b32a026f2a8c
#
_entry.id   3c18cb663493501ddc69b32a026f2a8c
#
_cell.length_a   1.000
_cell.length_b   1.000
_cell.length_c   1.000
_cell.angle_alpha   90.00
_cell.angle_beta   90.00
_cell.angle_gamma   90.00
#
_symmetry.space_group_name_H-M   'P 1'
#
loop_
_entity.id
_entity.type
_entity.pdbx_description
1 polymer ?
#
loop_
_entity_poly.entity_id
_entity_poly.type
_entity_poly.pdbx_seq_one_letter_code
_entity_poly.pdbx_strand_id
1 'polypeptide(L)'
;EILRTSVSSDYNLSVGGTYKILPYRVAVSYTNQNGILKTSAMDRVTASITLNPKFFDNTLSVTANVKGFYMHNRFADEGAIGGAVSFDPSQSVRVDNLPIGNGYFTWLKPGTDEFIGIAPVNPVSLIDERSMKADVYRSVGNLQLDYVMPFLPALHANLNLGYDVSHSIQHNLMTPDSPLTYKENKKTGLGQDERLRQLKRNLLLDFYLNYKQDFESIHSRLDAMAGYSWQRFYKDGGTRTTLMPDKEQWFVSSYTDHLQLISFFGRVNYT
;
A
#
# COMPACT_ATOMS: atom_id res chain seq x y z
N GLU A 1 11.48 -22.76 15.38
CA GLU A 1 10.02 -22.94 15.41
C GLU A 1 9.24 -21.78 14.76
N ILE A 2 9.80 -20.55 14.75
CA ILE A 2 9.15 -19.36 14.15
C ILE A 2 9.26 -19.30 12.62
N LEU A 3 10.13 -20.07 12.02
CA LEU A 3 10.37 -20.07 10.58
C LEU A 3 9.67 -21.22 9.87
N ARG A 4 9.39 -21.03 8.58
CA ARG A 4 8.88 -22.03 7.67
C ARG A 4 9.57 -21.95 6.30
N THR A 5 9.53 -23.02 5.52
CA THR A 5 9.83 -22.96 4.10
C THR A 5 8.75 -22.15 3.41
N SER A 6 9.17 -21.17 2.63
CA SER A 6 8.28 -20.25 1.94
C SER A 6 8.21 -20.60 0.45
N VAL A 7 6.99 -20.58 -0.10
CA VAL A 7 6.73 -20.74 -1.54
C VAL A 7 5.89 -19.55 -1.97
N SER A 8 6.28 -18.93 -3.09
CA SER A 8 5.55 -17.83 -3.71
C SER A 8 5.18 -18.19 -5.15
N SER A 9 4.05 -17.71 -5.60
CA SER A 9 3.53 -17.94 -6.95
C SER A 9 3.02 -16.64 -7.56
N ASP A 10 3.35 -16.44 -8.84
CA ASP A 10 2.89 -15.33 -9.65
C ASP A 10 2.28 -15.83 -10.95
N TYR A 11 1.03 -15.48 -11.20
CA TYR A 11 0.30 -15.84 -12.42
C TYR A 11 -0.10 -14.57 -13.14
N ASN A 12 0.29 -14.44 -14.41
CA ASN A 12 -0.01 -13.28 -15.23
C ASN A 12 -0.63 -13.71 -16.55
N LEU A 13 -1.77 -13.14 -16.86
CA LEU A 13 -2.45 -13.32 -18.15
C LEU A 13 -2.66 -11.95 -18.79
N SER A 14 -2.25 -11.77 -20.03
CA SER A 14 -2.55 -10.57 -20.79
C SER A 14 -3.02 -10.88 -22.20
N VAL A 15 -4.00 -10.12 -22.64
CA VAL A 15 -4.54 -10.15 -24.00
C VAL A 15 -4.44 -8.74 -24.57
N GLY A 16 -3.90 -8.63 -25.78
CA GLY A 16 -3.79 -7.38 -26.50
C GLY A 16 -4.18 -7.55 -27.96
N GLY A 17 -4.70 -6.51 -28.54
CA GLY A 17 -5.11 -6.49 -29.94
C GLY A 17 -5.59 -5.12 -30.39
N THR A 18 -6.14 -5.06 -31.59
CA THR A 18 -6.76 -3.85 -32.12
C THR A 18 -8.15 -4.19 -32.61
N TYR A 19 -9.15 -3.51 -32.08
CA TYR A 19 -10.51 -3.60 -32.58
C TYR A 19 -10.85 -2.29 -33.31
N LYS A 20 -10.93 -2.35 -34.63
CA LYS A 20 -11.08 -1.18 -35.51
C LYS A 20 -9.94 -0.16 -35.26
N ILE A 21 -10.28 1.01 -34.72
CA ILE A 21 -9.34 2.09 -34.39
C ILE A 21 -8.84 2.04 -32.94
N LEU A 22 -9.20 1.02 -32.17
CA LEU A 22 -8.96 0.92 -30.74
C LEU A 22 -7.92 -0.17 -30.43
N PRO A 23 -6.62 0.14 -30.34
CA PRO A 23 -5.64 -0.73 -29.74
C PRO A 23 -5.95 -0.88 -28.25
N TYR A 24 -5.93 -2.11 -27.75
CA TYR A 24 -6.22 -2.40 -26.36
C TYR A 24 -5.25 -3.45 -25.80
N ARG A 25 -5.03 -3.38 -24.51
CA ARG A 25 -4.40 -4.43 -23.72
C ARG A 25 -5.13 -4.57 -22.40
N VAL A 26 -5.50 -5.78 -22.06
CA VAL A 26 -6.08 -6.16 -20.77
C VAL A 26 -5.15 -7.16 -20.12
N ALA A 27 -4.86 -6.98 -18.84
CA ALA A 27 -4.06 -7.93 -18.09
C ALA A 27 -4.68 -8.17 -16.70
N VAL A 28 -4.58 -9.41 -16.25
CA VAL A 28 -4.97 -9.84 -14.91
C VAL A 28 -3.81 -10.63 -14.32
N SER A 29 -3.49 -10.36 -13.06
CA SER A 29 -2.47 -11.10 -12.34
C SER A 29 -2.95 -11.50 -10.95
N TYR A 30 -2.49 -12.65 -10.51
CA TYR A 30 -2.62 -13.13 -9.14
C TYR A 30 -1.25 -13.45 -8.57
N THR A 31 -0.94 -12.87 -7.42
CA THR A 31 0.29 -13.09 -6.67
C THR A 31 -0.08 -13.67 -5.31
N ASN A 32 0.47 -14.83 -4.98
CA ASN A 32 0.48 -15.38 -3.63
C ASN A 32 1.92 -15.41 -3.13
N GLN A 33 2.19 -14.75 -2.04
CA GLN A 33 3.53 -14.66 -1.46
C GLN A 33 3.49 -15.01 0.02
N ASN A 34 4.25 -16.02 0.40
CA ASN A 34 4.43 -16.41 1.78
C ASN A 34 5.81 -15.96 2.28
N GLY A 35 5.88 -15.42 3.49
CA GLY A 35 7.14 -15.09 4.14
C GLY A 35 7.78 -16.30 4.84
N ILE A 36 9.08 -16.23 5.07
CA ILE A 36 9.83 -17.22 5.83
C ILE A 36 9.45 -17.22 7.32
N LEU A 37 9.08 -16.06 7.86
CA LEU A 37 8.50 -15.96 9.19
C LEU A 37 7.06 -16.48 9.14
N LYS A 38 6.70 -17.40 10.01
CA LYS A 38 5.34 -17.95 10.07
C LYS A 38 4.32 -16.82 10.17
N THR A 39 3.12 -17.04 9.64
CA THR A 39 2.02 -16.10 9.54
C THR A 39 2.18 -14.95 8.54
N SER A 40 3.39 -14.60 8.09
CA SER A 40 3.56 -13.60 7.04
C SER A 40 3.07 -14.12 5.69
N ALA A 41 2.07 -13.47 5.11
CA ALA A 41 1.48 -13.85 3.82
C ALA A 41 0.88 -12.64 3.11
N MET A 42 0.86 -12.68 1.79
CA MET A 42 0.21 -11.69 0.94
C MET A 42 -0.48 -12.37 -0.24
N ASP A 43 -1.73 -12.02 -0.46
CA ASP A 43 -2.49 -12.36 -1.64
C ASP A 43 -2.87 -11.08 -2.37
N ARG A 44 -2.61 -11.00 -3.68
CA ARG A 44 -2.93 -9.84 -4.50
C ARG A 44 -3.52 -10.23 -5.83
N VAL A 45 -4.68 -9.68 -6.15
CA VAL A 45 -5.28 -9.70 -7.48
C VAL A 45 -5.13 -8.33 -8.11
N THR A 46 -4.63 -8.26 -9.34
CA THR A 46 -4.49 -7.01 -10.09
C THR A 46 -5.18 -7.16 -11.44
N ALA A 47 -5.92 -6.12 -11.85
CA ALA A 47 -6.47 -5.99 -13.19
C ALA A 47 -6.04 -4.66 -13.79
N SER A 48 -5.73 -4.64 -15.09
CA SER A 48 -5.39 -3.41 -15.80
C SER A 48 -5.92 -3.43 -17.23
N ILE A 49 -6.27 -2.24 -17.71
CA ILE A 49 -6.65 -1.98 -19.08
C ILE A 49 -5.89 -0.77 -19.62
N THR A 50 -5.37 -0.90 -20.83
CA THR A 50 -4.73 0.18 -21.57
C THR A 50 -5.42 0.30 -22.92
N LEU A 51 -5.78 1.51 -23.30
CA LEU A 51 -6.44 1.86 -24.56
C LEU A 51 -5.67 2.99 -25.24
N ASN A 52 -5.39 2.85 -26.55
CA ASN A 52 -4.61 3.84 -27.31
C ASN A 52 -5.29 4.19 -28.65
N PRO A 53 -6.55 4.64 -28.66
CA PRO A 53 -7.20 5.04 -29.90
C PRO A 53 -6.62 6.35 -30.47
N LYS A 54 -6.72 6.46 -31.79
CA LYS A 54 -6.44 7.69 -32.53
C LYS A 54 -7.67 8.10 -33.31
N PHE A 55 -7.95 9.40 -33.31
CA PHE A 55 -9.13 9.98 -33.97
C PHE A 55 -8.71 11.09 -34.93
N PHE A 56 -9.62 11.44 -35.83
CA PHE A 56 -9.46 12.57 -36.78
C PHE A 56 -8.16 12.49 -37.58
N ASP A 57 -7.98 11.39 -38.32
CA ASP A 57 -6.78 11.14 -39.11
C ASP A 57 -5.47 11.27 -38.31
N ASN A 58 -5.49 10.76 -37.05
CA ASN A 58 -4.38 10.80 -36.10
C ASN A 58 -4.08 12.18 -35.50
N THR A 59 -4.91 13.19 -35.69
CA THR A 59 -4.72 14.51 -35.06
C THR A 59 -5.00 14.48 -33.55
N LEU A 60 -5.81 13.53 -33.07
CA LEU A 60 -6.04 13.31 -31.65
C LEU A 60 -5.59 11.90 -31.24
N SER A 61 -4.53 11.83 -30.44
CA SER A 61 -4.08 10.60 -29.79
C SER A 61 -4.60 10.56 -28.35
N VAL A 62 -5.19 9.45 -27.97
CA VAL A 62 -5.69 9.21 -26.61
C VAL A 62 -4.94 8.03 -26.01
N THR A 63 -4.45 8.20 -24.79
CA THR A 63 -3.93 7.08 -24.00
C THR A 63 -4.71 7.01 -22.69
N ALA A 64 -5.45 5.93 -22.48
CA ALA A 64 -6.16 5.69 -21.25
C ALA A 64 -5.64 4.44 -20.56
N ASN A 65 -5.21 4.58 -19.31
CA ASN A 65 -4.75 3.48 -18.49
C ASN A 65 -5.55 3.45 -17.20
N VAL A 66 -6.03 2.27 -16.82
CA VAL A 66 -6.64 2.02 -15.51
C VAL A 66 -6.07 0.74 -14.96
N LYS A 67 -5.62 0.78 -13.73
CA LYS A 67 -5.13 -0.37 -12.97
C LYS A 67 -5.80 -0.38 -11.61
N GLY A 68 -6.35 -1.52 -11.23
CA GLY A 68 -6.90 -1.76 -9.91
C GLY A 68 -6.29 -2.99 -9.27
N PHE A 69 -6.17 -3.00 -7.95
CA PHE A 69 -5.82 -4.19 -7.22
C PHE A 69 -6.51 -4.28 -5.86
N TYR A 70 -6.76 -5.50 -5.47
CA TYR A 70 -7.07 -5.90 -4.10
C TYR A 70 -5.89 -6.69 -3.53
N MET A 71 -5.51 -6.39 -2.31
CA MET A 71 -4.42 -7.06 -1.63
C MET A 71 -4.84 -7.36 -0.18
N HIS A 72 -4.70 -8.62 0.20
CA HIS A 72 -4.82 -9.08 1.57
C HIS A 72 -3.43 -9.40 2.13
N ASN A 73 -3.05 -8.74 3.22
CA ASN A 73 -1.81 -8.99 3.91
C ASN A 73 -2.08 -9.58 5.29
N ARG A 74 -1.24 -10.52 5.67
CA ARG A 74 -1.05 -10.93 7.06
C ARG A 74 0.40 -10.69 7.42
N PHE A 75 0.65 -9.80 8.36
CA PHE A 75 1.98 -9.50 8.85
C PHE A 75 2.32 -10.41 10.02
N ALA A 76 3.54 -10.93 10.05
CA ALA A 76 4.08 -11.55 11.24
C ALA A 76 4.63 -10.48 12.18
N ASP A 77 4.69 -10.78 13.46
CA ASP A 77 5.40 -9.93 14.41
C ASP A 77 6.92 -10.14 14.23
N GLU A 78 7.60 -9.15 13.66
CA GLU A 78 9.06 -9.19 13.43
C GLU A 78 9.86 -9.21 14.74
N GLY A 79 9.27 -8.78 15.85
CA GLY A 79 9.84 -8.91 17.19
C GLY A 79 10.15 -10.35 17.59
N ALA A 80 9.47 -11.33 16.95
CA ALA A 80 9.74 -12.75 17.14
C ALA A 80 11.16 -13.16 16.74
N ILE A 81 11.76 -12.48 15.75
CA ILE A 81 13.17 -12.76 15.33
C ILE A 81 14.13 -12.32 16.44
N GLY A 82 14.00 -11.08 16.92
CA GLY A 82 14.80 -10.58 18.04
C GLY A 82 14.56 -11.38 19.32
N GLY A 83 13.29 -11.73 19.58
CA GLY A 83 12.90 -12.61 20.68
C GLY A 83 13.62 -13.96 20.62
N ALA A 84 13.63 -14.61 19.45
CA ALA A 84 14.28 -15.91 19.27
C ALA A 84 15.81 -15.89 19.48
N VAL A 85 16.45 -14.75 19.17
CA VAL A 85 17.91 -14.59 19.39
C VAL A 85 18.24 -14.40 20.88
N SER A 86 17.37 -13.71 21.62
CA SER A 86 17.59 -13.35 23.02
C SER A 86 16.93 -14.31 24.03
N PHE A 87 16.08 -15.21 23.58
CA PHE A 87 15.40 -16.18 24.42
C PHE A 87 16.34 -17.31 24.81
N ASP A 88 16.24 -17.75 26.08
CA ASP A 88 17.04 -18.87 26.58
C ASP A 88 16.63 -20.18 25.90
N PRO A 89 17.50 -20.84 25.12
CA PRO A 89 17.20 -22.05 24.39
C PRO A 89 16.95 -23.29 25.27
N SER A 90 17.28 -23.20 26.55
CA SER A 90 17.01 -24.28 27.51
C SER A 90 15.57 -24.28 28.01
N GLN A 91 14.81 -23.19 27.78
CA GLN A 91 13.42 -23.10 28.21
C GLN A 91 12.49 -23.70 27.16
N SER A 92 11.49 -24.42 27.65
CA SER A 92 10.40 -24.93 26.79
C SER A 92 9.60 -23.76 26.21
N VAL A 93 9.15 -23.89 24.96
CA VAL A 93 8.29 -22.88 24.34
C VAL A 93 6.93 -22.81 25.06
N ARG A 94 6.39 -23.98 25.46
CA ARG A 94 5.14 -24.09 26.20
C ARG A 94 5.35 -24.70 27.55
N VAL A 95 4.61 -24.23 28.53
CA VAL A 95 4.64 -24.70 29.91
C VAL A 95 3.21 -24.75 30.43
N ASP A 96 2.82 -25.89 30.97
CA ASP A 96 1.51 -26.04 31.61
C ASP A 96 1.50 -25.36 32.99
N ASN A 97 0.33 -24.89 33.40
CA ASN A 97 0.06 -24.34 34.74
C ASN A 97 0.80 -23.01 35.07
N LEU A 98 1.17 -22.20 34.08
CA LEU A 98 1.54 -20.83 34.36
C LEU A 98 0.28 -19.97 34.57
N PRO A 99 0.30 -19.05 35.55
CA PRO A 99 -0.86 -18.19 35.85
C PRO A 99 -1.12 -17.17 34.75
N ILE A 100 -0.14 -16.85 33.93
CA ILE A 100 -0.20 -15.93 32.82
C ILE A 100 0.53 -16.50 31.60
N GLY A 101 0.27 -15.92 30.41
CA GLY A 101 1.02 -16.25 29.18
C GLY A 101 0.38 -17.33 28.31
N ASN A 102 -0.89 -17.72 28.55
CA ASN A 102 -1.66 -18.67 27.71
C ASN A 102 -0.90 -19.97 27.39
N GLY A 103 -0.16 -20.50 28.38
CA GLY A 103 0.65 -21.70 28.21
C GLY A 103 1.96 -21.50 27.45
N TYR A 104 2.37 -20.28 27.14
CA TYR A 104 3.71 -19.97 26.67
C TYR A 104 4.63 -19.60 27.83
N PHE A 105 5.84 -20.17 27.84
CA PHE A 105 6.83 -19.84 28.85
C PHE A 105 7.01 -18.31 28.94
N THR A 106 6.92 -17.81 30.17
CA THR A 106 6.96 -16.39 30.49
C THR A 106 7.84 -16.16 31.71
N TRP A 107 8.76 -15.20 31.63
CA TRP A 107 9.65 -14.86 32.73
C TRP A 107 8.92 -14.08 33.81
N LEU A 108 8.72 -14.73 34.95
CA LEU A 108 8.07 -14.16 36.14
C LEU A 108 9.09 -13.84 37.21
N LYS A 109 8.78 -12.86 38.07
CA LYS A 109 9.55 -12.61 39.28
C LYS A 109 9.33 -13.77 40.24
N PRO A 110 10.39 -14.25 40.92
CA PRO A 110 10.30 -15.37 41.84
C PRO A 110 9.20 -15.19 42.90
N GLY A 111 8.31 -16.16 43.02
CA GLY A 111 7.23 -16.18 44.00
C GLY A 111 6.06 -15.20 43.69
N THR A 112 5.98 -14.68 42.50
CA THR A 112 4.90 -13.77 42.07
C THR A 112 4.42 -14.11 40.66
N ASP A 113 3.25 -13.58 40.28
CA ASP A 113 2.71 -13.64 38.92
C ASP A 113 3.11 -12.40 38.08
N GLU A 114 4.12 -11.65 38.53
CA GLU A 114 4.57 -10.45 37.82
C GLU A 114 5.58 -10.78 36.73
N PHE A 115 5.30 -10.30 35.53
CA PHE A 115 6.21 -10.37 34.38
C PHE A 115 7.49 -9.54 34.61
N ILE A 116 8.64 -10.11 34.25
CA ILE A 116 9.92 -9.39 34.25
C ILE A 116 9.99 -8.52 33.01
N GLY A 117 9.74 -7.20 33.13
CA GLY A 117 9.56 -6.29 32.00
C GLY A 117 10.74 -6.17 31.03
N ILE A 118 11.98 -6.47 31.47
CA ILE A 118 13.19 -6.49 30.64
C ILE A 118 13.39 -7.84 29.92
N ALA A 119 12.68 -8.89 30.34
CA ALA A 119 12.83 -10.20 29.73
C ALA A 119 12.26 -10.24 28.30
N PRO A 120 12.85 -11.07 27.42
CA PRO A 120 12.31 -11.26 26.08
C PRO A 120 10.92 -11.96 26.17
N VAL A 121 9.99 -11.53 25.31
CA VAL A 121 8.74 -12.23 25.13
C VAL A 121 8.98 -13.51 24.34
N ASN A 122 8.23 -14.56 24.64
CA ASN A 122 8.31 -15.82 23.93
C ASN A 122 8.07 -15.60 22.42
N PRO A 123 9.03 -15.94 21.55
CA PRO A 123 8.95 -15.65 20.13
C PRO A 123 7.82 -16.37 19.40
N VAL A 124 7.41 -17.53 19.88
CA VAL A 124 6.29 -18.27 19.28
C VAL A 124 4.95 -17.64 19.66
N SER A 125 4.82 -17.14 20.90
CA SER A 125 3.61 -16.43 21.31
C SER A 125 3.39 -15.13 20.51
N LEU A 126 4.47 -14.41 20.15
CA LEU A 126 4.37 -13.22 19.30
C LEU A 126 3.75 -13.52 17.93
N ILE A 127 3.99 -14.70 17.39
CA ILE A 127 3.44 -15.13 16.10
C ILE A 127 2.01 -15.67 16.24
N ASP A 128 1.73 -16.45 17.28
CA ASP A 128 0.46 -17.15 17.42
C ASP A 128 -0.63 -16.24 18.02
N GLU A 129 -0.28 -15.37 18.95
CA GLU A 129 -1.24 -14.58 19.75
C GLU A 129 -1.40 -13.14 19.28
N ARG A 130 -0.57 -12.70 18.31
CA ARG A 130 -0.73 -11.43 17.62
C ARG A 130 -1.15 -11.65 16.18
N SER A 131 -2.27 -11.07 15.78
CA SER A 131 -2.78 -11.15 14.41
C SER A 131 -2.85 -9.76 13.81
N MET A 132 -2.01 -9.48 12.82
CA MET A 132 -1.98 -8.22 12.07
C MET A 132 -2.37 -8.49 10.62
N LYS A 133 -3.54 -8.00 10.22
CA LYS A 133 -4.08 -8.17 8.86
C LYS A 133 -4.38 -6.82 8.24
N ALA A 134 -4.23 -6.71 6.93
CA ALA A 134 -4.62 -5.51 6.21
C ALA A 134 -5.21 -5.87 4.84
N ASP A 135 -6.36 -5.25 4.56
CA ASP A 135 -7.01 -5.28 3.26
C ASP A 135 -6.79 -3.93 2.57
N VAL A 136 -6.29 -3.96 1.35
CA VAL A 136 -5.98 -2.77 0.57
C VAL A 136 -6.68 -2.86 -0.79
N TYR A 137 -7.49 -1.86 -1.08
CA TYR A 137 -8.11 -1.62 -2.39
C TYR A 137 -7.46 -0.38 -3.00
N ARG A 138 -6.91 -0.48 -4.20
CA ARG A 138 -6.35 0.69 -4.89
C ARG A 138 -6.71 0.69 -6.35
N SER A 139 -7.05 1.86 -6.86
CA SER A 139 -7.22 2.12 -8.28
C SER A 139 -6.40 3.32 -8.68
N VAL A 140 -5.63 3.16 -9.75
CA VAL A 140 -4.81 4.21 -10.35
C VAL A 140 -5.14 4.27 -11.82
N GLY A 141 -5.31 5.47 -12.35
CA GLY A 141 -5.54 5.63 -13.78
C GLY A 141 -5.12 7.00 -14.27
N ASN A 142 -4.89 7.06 -15.57
CA ASN A 142 -4.66 8.30 -16.27
C ASN A 142 -5.33 8.29 -17.65
N LEU A 143 -5.75 9.47 -18.07
CA LEU A 143 -6.21 9.78 -19.41
C LEU A 143 -5.32 10.88 -19.96
N GLN A 144 -4.56 10.56 -20.99
CA GLN A 144 -3.73 11.52 -21.71
C GLN A 144 -4.31 11.76 -23.11
N LEU A 145 -4.46 13.02 -23.47
CA LEU A 145 -4.87 13.50 -24.76
C LEU A 145 -3.72 14.30 -25.37
N ASP A 146 -3.37 14.00 -26.60
CA ASP A 146 -2.45 14.80 -27.42
C ASP A 146 -3.18 15.18 -28.69
N TYR A 147 -3.43 16.47 -28.84
CA TYR A 147 -4.14 17.04 -29.98
C TYR A 147 -3.22 17.95 -30.80
N VAL A 148 -2.98 17.53 -32.05
CA VAL A 148 -2.25 18.31 -33.05
C VAL A 148 -3.19 19.37 -33.62
N MET A 149 -2.83 20.64 -33.52
CA MET A 149 -3.66 21.74 -34.03
C MET A 149 -3.73 21.72 -35.57
N PRO A 150 -4.91 21.54 -36.19
CA PRO A 150 -4.98 21.41 -37.65
C PRO A 150 -4.49 22.65 -38.43
N PHE A 151 -4.63 23.82 -37.83
CA PHE A 151 -4.15 25.10 -38.43
C PHE A 151 -2.67 25.37 -38.22
N LEU A 152 -2.02 24.66 -37.28
CA LEU A 152 -0.59 24.79 -36.95
C LEU A 152 -0.07 23.43 -36.46
N PRO A 153 0.29 22.49 -37.36
CA PRO A 153 0.71 21.15 -36.98
C PRO A 153 1.93 21.06 -36.06
N ALA A 154 2.74 22.14 -36.00
CA ALA A 154 3.85 22.28 -35.08
C ALA A 154 3.39 22.46 -33.61
N LEU A 155 2.12 22.80 -33.38
CA LEU A 155 1.55 23.07 -32.07
C LEU A 155 0.68 21.90 -31.61
N HIS A 156 1.03 21.33 -30.45
CA HIS A 156 0.27 20.27 -29.77
C HIS A 156 -0.33 20.79 -28.47
N ALA A 157 -1.59 20.47 -28.23
CA ALA A 157 -2.22 20.66 -26.93
C ALA A 157 -2.27 19.31 -26.21
N ASN A 158 -1.73 19.26 -25.01
CA ASN A 158 -1.66 18.08 -24.19
C ASN A 158 -2.49 18.27 -22.93
N LEU A 159 -3.36 17.29 -22.63
CA LEU A 159 -4.08 17.20 -21.36
C LEU A 159 -3.81 15.85 -20.73
N ASN A 160 -3.38 15.84 -19.48
CA ASN A 160 -3.21 14.63 -18.68
C ASN A 160 -4.06 14.74 -17.42
N LEU A 161 -5.00 13.81 -17.26
CA LEU A 161 -5.84 13.65 -16.09
C LEU A 161 -5.44 12.38 -15.38
N GLY A 162 -5.07 12.48 -14.11
CA GLY A 162 -4.66 11.34 -13.30
C GLY A 162 -5.47 11.21 -12.01
N TYR A 163 -5.65 9.98 -11.58
CA TYR A 163 -6.17 9.69 -10.25
C TYR A 163 -5.44 8.52 -9.60
N ASP A 164 -5.34 8.55 -8.28
CA ASP A 164 -4.87 7.46 -7.44
C ASP A 164 -5.72 7.42 -6.18
N VAL A 165 -6.54 6.39 -6.05
CA VAL A 165 -7.45 6.20 -4.90
C VAL A 165 -7.09 4.90 -4.22
N SER A 166 -6.83 4.96 -2.91
CA SER A 166 -6.60 3.77 -2.10
C SER A 166 -7.41 3.81 -0.81
N HIS A 167 -7.97 2.66 -0.46
CA HIS A 167 -8.64 2.43 0.81
C HIS A 167 -7.99 1.23 1.49
N SER A 168 -7.52 1.41 2.71
CA SER A 168 -6.95 0.33 3.52
C SER A 168 -7.67 0.21 4.85
N ILE A 169 -7.88 -1.03 5.25
CA ILE A 169 -8.40 -1.40 6.57
C ILE A 169 -7.38 -2.35 7.18
N GLN A 170 -6.84 -1.98 8.32
CA GLN A 170 -5.92 -2.82 9.09
C GLN A 170 -6.59 -3.23 10.39
N HIS A 171 -6.40 -4.49 10.77
CA HIS A 171 -6.90 -5.08 11.99
C HIS A 171 -5.73 -5.73 12.74
N ASN A 172 -5.42 -5.20 13.91
CA ASN A 172 -4.42 -5.70 14.82
C ASN A 172 -5.13 -6.26 16.05
N LEU A 173 -5.02 -7.55 16.23
CA LEU A 173 -5.59 -8.26 17.40
C LEU A 173 -4.43 -8.79 18.25
N MET A 174 -4.49 -8.53 19.54
CA MET A 174 -3.62 -9.09 20.56
C MET A 174 -4.49 -9.85 21.55
N THR A 175 -4.23 -11.14 21.69
CA THR A 175 -5.01 -12.03 22.56
C THR A 175 -4.83 -11.63 24.03
N PRO A 176 -5.90 -11.60 24.85
CA PRO A 176 -5.76 -11.43 26.30
C PRO A 176 -4.86 -12.48 26.92
N ASP A 177 -4.24 -12.14 28.04
CA ASP A 177 -3.36 -12.99 28.84
C ASP A 177 -2.12 -13.55 28.11
N SER A 178 -1.83 -13.03 26.92
CA SER A 178 -0.57 -13.35 26.22
C SER A 178 0.65 -12.72 26.91
N PRO A 179 1.85 -13.29 26.78
CA PRO A 179 3.08 -12.69 27.33
C PRO A 179 3.29 -11.24 26.87
N LEU A 180 2.83 -10.92 25.66
CA LEU A 180 2.95 -9.59 25.08
C LEU A 180 2.06 -8.56 25.78
N THR A 181 0.83 -8.93 26.15
CA THR A 181 -0.11 -8.02 26.82
C THR A 181 0.38 -7.57 28.19
N TYR A 182 1.03 -8.46 28.93
CA TYR A 182 1.66 -8.11 30.20
C TYR A 182 2.86 -7.17 30.05
N LYS A 183 3.52 -7.21 28.91
CA LYS A 183 4.64 -6.32 28.60
C LYS A 183 4.16 -4.95 28.14
N GLU A 184 3.24 -4.89 27.20
CA GLU A 184 2.79 -3.66 26.55
C GLU A 184 1.72 -2.91 27.36
N ASN A 185 0.76 -3.61 27.95
CA ASN A 185 -0.38 -3.02 28.65
C ASN A 185 -0.18 -2.85 30.14
N LYS A 186 1.00 -2.42 30.56
CA LYS A 186 1.33 -2.12 31.98
C LYS A 186 1.00 -3.26 32.94
N LYS A 187 1.19 -4.50 32.48
CA LYS A 187 1.00 -5.73 33.25
C LYS A 187 -0.48 -6.09 33.55
N THR A 188 -1.41 -5.59 32.77
CA THR A 188 -2.83 -5.88 33.01
C THR A 188 -3.32 -7.17 32.36
N GLY A 189 -2.57 -7.75 31.41
CA GLY A 189 -3.00 -8.92 30.65
C GLY A 189 -4.14 -8.66 29.66
N LEU A 190 -4.61 -7.42 29.55
CA LEU A 190 -5.70 -7.07 28.64
C LEU A 190 -5.26 -7.13 27.20
N GLY A 191 -5.97 -7.87 26.36
CA GLY A 191 -5.78 -7.89 24.93
C GLY A 191 -6.26 -6.59 24.26
N GLN A 192 -5.94 -6.44 22.99
CA GLN A 192 -6.34 -5.28 22.19
C GLN A 192 -6.92 -5.72 20.85
N ASP A 193 -8.02 -5.07 20.45
CA ASP A 193 -8.55 -5.07 19.08
C ASP A 193 -8.42 -3.66 18.53
N GLU A 194 -7.41 -3.45 17.67
CA GLU A 194 -7.15 -2.18 17.03
C GLU A 194 -7.53 -2.24 15.55
N ARG A 195 -8.33 -1.28 15.12
CA ARG A 195 -8.76 -1.13 13.73
C ARG A 195 -8.34 0.23 13.21
N LEU A 196 -7.54 0.20 12.16
CA LEU A 196 -7.10 1.39 11.44
C LEU A 196 -7.79 1.42 10.08
N ARG A 197 -8.32 2.58 9.72
CA ARG A 197 -8.87 2.84 8.39
C ARG A 197 -8.16 4.03 7.79
N GLN A 198 -7.81 3.93 6.51
CA GLN A 198 -7.23 5.04 5.76
C GLN A 198 -7.79 5.09 4.35
N LEU A 199 -8.18 6.29 3.92
CA LEU A 199 -8.57 6.62 2.56
C LEU A 199 -7.61 7.67 2.02
N LYS A 200 -7.03 7.43 0.83
CA LYS A 200 -6.22 8.40 0.09
C LYS A 200 -6.84 8.62 -1.29
N ARG A 201 -6.92 9.88 -1.71
CA ARG A 201 -7.37 10.28 -3.04
C ARG A 201 -6.45 11.36 -3.57
N ASN A 202 -5.74 11.03 -4.63
CA ASN A 202 -4.87 11.97 -5.32
C ASN A 202 -5.42 12.20 -6.71
N LEU A 203 -5.49 13.46 -7.12
CA LEU A 203 -5.94 13.89 -8.43
C LEU A 203 -4.87 14.74 -9.07
N LEU A 204 -4.69 14.57 -10.37
CA LEU A 204 -3.73 15.32 -11.19
C LEU A 204 -4.46 15.85 -12.43
N LEU A 205 -4.18 17.09 -12.77
CA LEU A 205 -4.49 17.69 -14.05
C LEU A 205 -3.26 18.46 -14.52
N ASP A 206 -2.69 18.04 -15.66
CA ASP A 206 -1.67 18.79 -16.38
C ASP A 206 -2.21 19.18 -17.75
N PHE A 207 -2.13 20.45 -18.07
CA PHE A 207 -2.42 20.98 -19.40
C PHE A 207 -1.23 21.77 -19.88
N TYR A 208 -0.74 21.46 -21.09
CA TYR A 208 0.35 22.22 -21.68
C TYR A 208 0.25 22.27 -23.20
N LEU A 209 0.75 23.35 -23.74
CA LEU A 209 0.99 23.53 -25.14
C LEU A 209 2.47 23.27 -25.45
N ASN A 210 2.73 22.52 -26.51
CA ASN A 210 4.08 22.22 -26.96
C ASN A 210 4.19 22.57 -28.44
N TYR A 211 5.11 23.48 -28.76
CA TYR A 211 5.42 23.92 -30.13
C TYR A 211 6.76 23.36 -30.53
N LYS A 212 6.79 22.58 -31.63
CA LYS A 212 8.00 22.00 -32.19
C LYS A 212 8.09 22.35 -33.67
N GLN A 213 9.13 23.08 -34.05
CA GLN A 213 9.35 23.49 -35.42
C GLN A 213 10.82 23.37 -35.82
N ASP A 214 11.07 22.73 -36.96
CA ASP A 214 12.36 22.70 -37.61
C ASP A 214 12.39 23.80 -38.67
N PHE A 215 13.39 24.65 -38.61
CA PHE A 215 13.65 25.73 -39.53
C PHE A 215 14.84 25.38 -40.45
N GLU A 216 14.55 24.68 -41.54
CA GLU A 216 15.57 24.16 -42.45
C GLU A 216 16.47 25.26 -43.02
N SER A 217 15.90 26.44 -43.27
CA SER A 217 16.63 27.60 -43.83
C SER A 217 17.77 28.14 -42.98
N ILE A 218 17.70 27.92 -41.66
CA ILE A 218 18.71 28.36 -40.68
C ILE A 218 19.32 27.20 -39.91
N HIS A 219 19.01 25.94 -40.32
CA HIS A 219 19.48 24.71 -39.68
C HIS A 219 19.23 24.70 -38.16
N SER A 220 18.06 25.15 -37.75
CA SER A 220 17.73 25.31 -36.34
C SER A 220 16.41 24.63 -35.98
N ARG A 221 16.32 24.18 -34.77
CA ARG A 221 15.10 23.57 -34.19
C ARG A 221 14.68 24.32 -32.95
N LEU A 222 13.40 24.64 -32.87
CA LEU A 222 12.76 25.23 -31.71
C LEU A 222 11.78 24.20 -31.09
N ASP A 223 11.95 23.92 -29.80
CA ASP A 223 10.99 23.15 -28.96
C ASP A 223 10.64 24.01 -27.74
N ALA A 224 9.44 24.59 -27.76
CA ALA A 224 8.94 25.44 -26.68
C ALA A 224 7.68 24.83 -26.06
N MET A 225 7.62 24.86 -24.75
CA MET A 225 6.49 24.32 -23.99
C MET A 225 6.11 25.28 -22.87
N ALA A 226 4.79 25.43 -22.64
CA ALA A 226 4.25 26.15 -21.51
C ALA A 226 2.98 25.43 -20.99
N GLY A 227 2.82 25.37 -19.69
CA GLY A 227 1.72 24.60 -19.11
C GLY A 227 1.35 24.97 -17.69
N TYR A 228 0.28 24.33 -17.28
CA TYR A 228 -0.34 24.44 -15.97
C TYR A 228 -0.49 23.04 -15.39
N SER A 229 -0.19 22.90 -14.10
CA SER A 229 -0.38 21.66 -13.33
C SER A 229 -1.20 21.96 -12.07
N TRP A 230 -2.19 21.14 -11.84
CA TRP A 230 -2.99 21.13 -10.63
C TRP A 230 -2.96 19.74 -10.01
N GLN A 231 -2.67 19.67 -8.71
CA GLN A 231 -2.65 18.44 -7.95
C GLN A 231 -3.43 18.62 -6.65
N ARG A 232 -4.20 17.61 -6.29
CA ARG A 232 -4.90 17.54 -5.01
C ARG A 232 -4.61 16.22 -4.32
N PHE A 233 -4.13 16.32 -3.10
CA PHE A 233 -3.91 15.20 -2.21
C PHE A 233 -4.93 15.26 -1.08
N TYR A 234 -5.63 14.18 -0.87
CA TYR A 234 -6.58 14.03 0.22
C TYR A 234 -6.30 12.75 0.97
N LYS A 235 -6.22 12.84 2.29
CA LYS A 235 -6.01 11.72 3.18
C LYS A 235 -6.98 11.82 4.35
N ASP A 236 -7.73 10.77 4.59
CA ASP A 236 -8.68 10.62 5.69
C ASP A 236 -8.44 9.28 6.38
N GLY A 237 -8.56 9.24 7.69
CA GLY A 237 -8.37 8.00 8.41
C GLY A 237 -8.62 8.13 9.90
N GLY A 238 -8.46 7.00 10.56
CA GLY A 238 -8.60 6.94 12.01
C GLY A 238 -8.25 5.58 12.56
N THR A 239 -8.03 5.56 13.85
CA THR A 239 -7.74 4.37 14.65
C THR A 239 -8.79 4.24 15.72
N ARG A 240 -9.29 3.03 15.93
CA ARG A 240 -10.14 2.64 17.04
C ARG A 240 -9.51 1.46 17.74
N THR A 241 -9.24 1.60 19.04
CA THR A 241 -8.72 0.53 19.89
C THR A 241 -9.74 0.19 20.96
N THR A 242 -10.02 -1.09 21.12
CA THR A 242 -10.87 -1.64 22.21
C THR A 242 -10.04 -2.62 23.02
N LEU A 243 -10.22 -2.60 24.33
CA LEU A 243 -9.61 -3.58 25.23
C LEU A 243 -10.44 -4.86 25.27
N MET A 244 -9.77 -5.97 25.44
CA MET A 244 -10.37 -7.31 25.53
C MET A 244 -10.14 -7.91 26.92
N PRO A 245 -11.07 -8.71 27.48
CA PRO A 245 -12.28 -9.24 26.81
C PRO A 245 -13.49 -8.31 26.81
N ASP A 246 -13.54 -7.27 27.65
CA ASP A 246 -14.76 -6.48 27.95
C ASP A 246 -15.18 -5.57 26.79
N LYS A 247 -14.36 -5.46 25.75
CA LYS A 247 -14.56 -4.60 24.58
C LYS A 247 -14.75 -3.12 24.92
N GLU A 248 -14.17 -2.68 26.03
CA GLU A 248 -14.15 -1.28 26.41
C GLU A 248 -13.38 -0.47 25.39
N GLN A 249 -13.97 0.64 24.93
CA GLN A 249 -13.30 1.54 24.01
C GLN A 249 -12.23 2.33 24.73
N TRP A 250 -10.98 2.08 24.40
CA TRP A 250 -9.83 2.74 25.03
C TRP A 250 -9.36 3.97 24.29
N PHE A 251 -9.33 3.90 22.96
CA PHE A 251 -8.76 4.98 22.14
C PHE A 251 -9.48 5.13 20.82
N VAL A 252 -9.76 6.38 20.44
CA VAL A 252 -10.26 6.73 19.11
C VAL A 252 -9.53 7.97 18.64
N SER A 253 -8.99 7.92 17.46
CA SER A 253 -8.45 9.08 16.74
C SER A 253 -8.95 9.13 15.32
N SER A 254 -9.08 10.33 14.78
CA SER A 254 -9.34 10.56 13.38
C SER A 254 -8.52 11.73 12.87
N TYR A 255 -8.21 11.71 11.60
CA TYR A 255 -7.52 12.82 10.93
C TYR A 255 -8.05 12.96 9.51
N THR A 256 -8.02 14.20 9.03
CA THR A 256 -8.29 14.54 7.63
C THR A 256 -7.29 15.58 7.20
N ASP A 257 -6.52 15.27 6.16
CA ASP A 257 -5.52 16.16 5.58
C ASP A 257 -5.86 16.40 4.11
N HIS A 258 -5.65 17.62 3.66
CA HIS A 258 -5.73 17.95 2.25
C HIS A 258 -4.66 18.95 1.88
N LEU A 259 -4.06 18.73 0.71
CA LEU A 259 -3.08 19.62 0.11
C LEU A 259 -3.45 19.83 -1.35
N GLN A 260 -3.39 21.06 -1.81
CA GLN A 260 -3.56 21.42 -3.21
C GLN A 260 -2.34 22.18 -3.69
N LEU A 261 -1.83 21.78 -4.83
CA LEU A 261 -0.70 22.41 -5.49
C LEU A 261 -1.14 22.94 -6.86
N ILE A 262 -0.69 24.13 -7.19
CA ILE A 262 -0.87 24.75 -8.50
C ILE A 262 0.50 25.22 -8.95
N SER A 263 0.87 24.90 -10.18
CA SER A 263 2.13 25.30 -10.77
C SER A 263 1.98 25.69 -12.25
N PHE A 264 2.76 26.66 -12.67
CA PHE A 264 2.98 27.01 -14.06
C PHE A 264 4.40 26.65 -14.43
N PHE A 265 4.61 26.12 -15.62
CA PHE A 265 5.92 25.70 -16.07
C PHE A 265 6.14 26.06 -17.53
N GLY A 266 7.39 26.22 -17.92
CA GLY A 266 7.78 26.47 -19.29
C GLY A 266 9.20 26.00 -19.56
N ARG A 267 9.44 25.63 -20.80
CA ARG A 267 10.75 25.22 -21.31
C ARG A 267 10.92 25.70 -22.74
N VAL A 268 12.10 26.19 -23.08
CA VAL A 268 12.49 26.50 -24.44
C VAL A 268 13.84 25.86 -24.73
N ASN A 269 13.92 25.04 -25.78
CA ASN A 269 15.12 24.45 -26.29
C ASN A 269 15.33 25.00 -27.73
N TYR A 270 16.50 25.48 -28.00
CA TYR A 270 16.94 25.94 -29.33
C TYR A 270 18.25 25.27 -29.68
N THR A 271 18.33 24.67 -30.85
CA THR A 271 19.52 23.99 -31.38
C THR A 271 19.72 24.31 -32.83
#